data_8edf6d776817e4744d0b3306216e7c10
#
_entry.id   8edf6d776817e4744d0b3306216e7c10
#
_cell.length_a   1.000
_cell.length_b   1.000
_cell.length_c   1.000
_cell.angle_alpha   90.00
_cell.angle_beta   90.00
_cell.angle_gamma   90.00
#
_symmetry.space_group_name_H-M   'P 1'
#
loop_
_entity.id
_entity.type
_entity.pdbx_description
1 polymer ?
#
loop_
_entity_poly.entity_id
_entity_poly.type
_entity_poly.pdbx_seq_one_letter_code
_entity_poly.pdbx_strand_id
1 'polypeptide(L)'
;MQRFFSLTVLTLLTGILFACGAKDENTDKQQANKNGPKPTLVTVTTVQNAPVEMTEDGIGSLEGLVDPTLTAEVAARIIKVYVSPGDTVKQGQLIATLDPTEFNLQEREAQAEVARIEALLNNQTKTVARNQALVDKKFISQNAVDTSLADQKVLKEQLVAAKARINTIRNSTGKTRIFAPTDGVVEKKIVDTGEYVKVGDPIVQIISNKLLRAYVPFPERVGAQLKAGLKLRLTTPTSSNSVETVIRELKPLITASNRSIIVIADVKNVAGWQAGASVNASVILAERAAAMMVPEQSVVLRPAGQVVYVVKDKLAQQNIVTTGSRQNGLIEITSGLQVNDVIVVDGAGFLTDKAPIKIADKSATP
;
A
#
# COMPACT_ATOMS: atom_id res chain seq x y z
N MET A 1 -3.99 -56.19 -35.65
CA MET A 1 -5.16 -57.12 -35.62
C MET A 1 -6.36 -56.27 -35.93
N GLN A 2 -6.80 -56.43 -37.17
CA GLN A 2 -8.05 -57.11 -37.60
C GLN A 2 -9.27 -56.29 -37.23
N ARG A 3 -10.08 -55.88 -38.09
CA ARG A 3 -10.65 -56.22 -39.40
C ARG A 3 -12.07 -55.71 -39.43
N PHE A 4 -12.45 -55.00 -40.53
CA PHE A 4 -13.48 -55.40 -41.49
C PHE A 4 -14.96 -55.29 -40.98
N PHE A 5 -15.98 -54.85 -41.67
CA PHE A 5 -16.51 -55.03 -43.01
C PHE A 5 -17.77 -54.18 -43.07
N SER A 6 -18.07 -53.50 -44.08
CA SER A 6 -18.70 -53.78 -45.38
C SER A 6 -20.17 -53.29 -45.38
N LEU A 7 -20.59 -52.49 -46.24
CA LEU A 7 -20.93 -52.59 -47.69
C LEU A 7 -22.43 -52.75 -47.91
N THR A 8 -22.94 -51.89 -48.79
CA THR A 8 -24.08 -52.06 -49.78
C THR A 8 -25.50 -52.11 -49.24
N VAL A 9 -26.47 -51.46 -49.93
CA VAL A 9 -27.15 -51.67 -51.22
C VAL A 9 -28.22 -50.56 -51.39
N LEU A 10 -28.24 -49.65 -52.33
CA LEU A 10 -28.78 -49.59 -53.71
C LEU A 10 -30.16 -50.19 -53.90
N THR A 11 -31.13 -49.35 -54.31
CA THR A 11 -32.20 -49.52 -55.34
C THR A 11 -33.26 -48.46 -55.16
N LEU A 12 -33.48 -47.51 -56.03
CA LEU A 12 -34.11 -47.50 -57.35
C LEU A 12 -35.61 -47.87 -57.32
N LEU A 13 -36.52 -46.86 -57.61
CA LEU A 13 -37.66 -47.01 -58.55
C LEU A 13 -38.51 -45.76 -58.56
N THR A 14 -38.47 -44.97 -59.59
CA THR A 14 -39.36 -44.61 -60.71
C THR A 14 -40.88 -44.66 -60.48
N GLY A 15 -41.53 -43.61 -60.96
CA GLY A 15 -42.89 -43.68 -61.50
C GLY A 15 -43.74 -42.44 -61.20
N ILE A 16 -43.85 -41.52 -62.11
CA ILE A 16 -44.85 -41.32 -63.13
C ILE A 16 -46.03 -40.45 -62.67
N LEU A 17 -46.08 -39.16 -63.15
CA LEU A 17 -46.89 -38.49 -64.15
C LEU A 17 -48.44 -38.36 -63.97
N PHE A 18 -48.88 -37.18 -64.39
CA PHE A 18 -50.23 -36.69 -64.84
C PHE A 18 -51.11 -36.09 -63.73
N ALA A 19 -51.83 -35.00 -63.93
CA ALA A 19 -52.17 -34.20 -65.15
C ALA A 19 -52.82 -32.90 -64.67
N CYS A 20 -52.67 -31.93 -65.54
CA CYS A 20 -53.63 -30.92 -66.03
C CYS A 20 -54.74 -30.37 -65.15
N GLY A 21 -54.80 -29.04 -65.13
CA GLY A 21 -56.06 -28.44 -65.49
C GLY A 21 -56.33 -27.07 -64.92
N ALA A 22 -56.48 -26.16 -65.79
CA ALA A 22 -57.32 -24.96 -65.81
C ALA A 22 -56.68 -23.62 -65.38
N LYS A 23 -56.61 -22.83 -66.37
CA LYS A 23 -56.47 -21.44 -66.58
C LYS A 23 -57.53 -20.67 -65.81
N ASP A 24 -57.13 -19.65 -65.06
CA ASP A 24 -57.92 -18.41 -64.96
C ASP A 24 -56.94 -17.22 -64.80
N GLU A 25 -57.07 -16.34 -65.78
CA GLU A 25 -56.51 -15.00 -65.77
C GLU A 25 -57.13 -14.19 -64.63
N ASN A 26 -56.30 -13.67 -63.75
CA ASN A 26 -56.65 -12.41 -63.11
C ASN A 26 -55.43 -11.55 -62.92
N THR A 27 -55.42 -10.51 -63.69
CA THR A 27 -54.61 -9.32 -63.64
C THR A 27 -54.75 -8.74 -62.25
N ASP A 28 -53.65 -8.79 -61.43
CA ASP A 28 -53.60 -7.87 -60.34
C ASP A 28 -52.19 -7.32 -60.14
N LYS A 29 -52.14 -6.06 -60.28
CA LYS A 29 -51.21 -5.00 -59.94
C LYS A 29 -49.98 -5.45 -59.17
N GLN A 30 -48.80 -5.28 -59.77
CA GLN A 30 -47.52 -5.05 -59.07
C GLN A 30 -47.70 -3.88 -58.12
N GLN A 31 -48.02 -4.18 -56.84
CA GLN A 31 -47.74 -3.29 -55.76
C GLN A 31 -46.22 -3.34 -55.52
N ALA A 32 -45.55 -2.31 -56.00
CA ALA A 32 -44.18 -2.03 -55.63
C ALA A 32 -44.09 -2.06 -54.11
N ASN A 33 -43.38 -3.08 -53.60
CA ASN A 33 -43.10 -3.26 -52.16
C ASN A 33 -42.26 -2.09 -51.66
N LYS A 34 -42.92 -1.03 -51.18
CA LYS A 34 -42.34 0.12 -50.49
C LYS A 34 -41.95 -0.26 -49.08
N ASN A 35 -41.33 -1.41 -48.88
CA ASN A 35 -40.66 -1.74 -47.60
C ASN A 35 -39.17 -1.40 -47.70
N GLY A 36 -38.85 -0.13 -47.51
CA GLY A 36 -37.49 0.28 -47.16
C GLY A 36 -37.07 -0.46 -45.90
N PRO A 37 -35.77 -0.59 -45.64
CA PRO A 37 -35.25 -1.29 -44.44
C PRO A 37 -35.94 -0.75 -43.18
N LYS A 38 -36.51 -1.65 -42.38
CA LYS A 38 -37.19 -1.28 -41.13
C LYS A 38 -36.19 -0.55 -40.22
N PRO A 39 -36.57 0.58 -39.60
CA PRO A 39 -35.69 1.31 -38.72
C PRO A 39 -35.31 0.46 -37.51
N THR A 40 -34.03 0.37 -37.23
CA THR A 40 -33.48 -0.33 -36.06
C THR A 40 -33.70 0.53 -34.83
N LEU A 41 -34.22 -0.05 -33.75
CA LEU A 41 -34.35 0.62 -32.47
C LEU A 41 -32.97 0.71 -31.80
N VAL A 42 -32.58 1.93 -31.39
CA VAL A 42 -31.27 2.22 -30.85
C VAL A 42 -31.36 3.16 -29.63
N THR A 43 -30.45 3.05 -28.72
CA THR A 43 -30.20 4.09 -27.70
C THR A 43 -29.05 4.99 -28.15
N VAL A 44 -29.10 6.24 -27.75
CA VAL A 44 -28.12 7.25 -28.16
C VAL A 44 -27.55 7.98 -26.96
N THR A 45 -26.33 8.47 -27.09
CA THR A 45 -25.68 9.38 -26.13
C THR A 45 -24.92 10.47 -26.88
N THR A 46 -24.60 11.55 -26.18
CA THR A 46 -23.81 12.64 -26.76
C THR A 46 -22.33 12.46 -26.32
N VAL A 47 -21.43 12.64 -27.28
CA VAL A 47 -19.99 12.62 -27.02
C VAL A 47 -19.60 13.79 -26.10
N GLN A 48 -19.05 13.50 -24.95
CA GLN A 48 -18.62 14.49 -23.98
C GLN A 48 -17.13 14.34 -23.67
N ASN A 49 -16.51 15.45 -23.33
CA ASN A 49 -15.17 15.41 -22.78
C ASN A 49 -15.22 14.96 -21.32
N ALA A 50 -14.36 14.03 -20.97
CA ALA A 50 -14.15 13.60 -19.60
C ALA A 50 -12.64 13.51 -19.29
N PRO A 51 -12.24 13.65 -18.03
CA PRO A 51 -10.85 13.42 -17.66
C PRO A 51 -10.50 11.95 -17.84
N VAL A 52 -9.33 11.70 -18.40
CA VAL A 52 -8.77 10.35 -18.60
C VAL A 52 -7.42 10.26 -17.90
N GLU A 53 -7.28 9.25 -17.09
CA GLU A 53 -6.01 8.89 -16.46
C GLU A 53 -5.30 7.83 -17.30
N MET A 54 -4.02 8.06 -17.58
CA MET A 54 -3.14 7.02 -18.12
C MET A 54 -2.52 6.30 -16.93
N THR A 55 -2.97 5.10 -16.67
CA THR A 55 -2.50 4.30 -15.54
C THR A 55 -1.67 3.12 -15.99
N GLU A 56 -0.74 2.71 -15.15
CA GLU A 56 -0.05 1.43 -15.24
C GLU A 56 -0.30 0.67 -13.95
N ASP A 57 -0.63 -0.61 -14.06
CA ASP A 57 -0.95 -1.45 -12.93
C ASP A 57 0.25 -2.34 -12.54
N GLY A 58 0.39 -2.54 -11.25
CA GLY A 58 1.40 -3.40 -10.65
C GLY A 58 0.86 -4.12 -9.43
N ILE A 59 1.43 -5.28 -9.15
CA ILE A 59 1.11 -6.05 -7.93
C ILE A 59 2.37 -6.09 -7.07
N GLY A 60 2.24 -5.69 -5.82
CA GLY A 60 3.33 -5.61 -4.87
C GLY A 60 2.98 -6.18 -3.50
N SER A 61 3.78 -5.83 -2.52
CA SER A 61 3.59 -6.21 -1.11
C SER A 61 3.57 -4.99 -0.20
N LEU A 62 2.88 -5.12 0.90
CA LEU A 62 2.91 -4.18 2.02
C LEU A 62 3.87 -4.69 3.09
N GLU A 63 4.74 -3.83 3.56
CA GLU A 63 5.62 -4.11 4.70
C GLU A 63 5.33 -3.11 5.82
N GLY A 64 5.62 -3.49 7.08
CA GLY A 64 5.59 -2.54 8.18
C GLY A 64 6.69 -1.49 7.98
N LEU A 65 6.38 -0.22 8.17
CA LEU A 65 7.40 0.83 8.07
C LEU A 65 8.40 0.77 9.23
N VAL A 66 7.95 0.29 10.38
CA VAL A 66 8.75 0.17 11.60
C VAL A 66 8.49 -1.21 12.20
N ASP A 67 9.44 -2.12 12.03
CA ASP A 67 9.37 -3.50 12.52
C ASP A 67 10.51 -3.74 13.53
N PRO A 68 10.45 -3.13 14.74
CA PRO A 68 11.53 -3.21 15.68
C PRO A 68 11.65 -4.61 16.27
N THR A 69 12.87 -5.15 16.22
CA THR A 69 13.26 -6.26 17.08
C THR A 69 13.75 -5.69 18.41
N LEU A 70 13.04 -5.97 19.47
CA LEU A 70 13.43 -5.60 20.83
C LEU A 70 14.56 -6.49 21.27
N THR A 71 15.68 -5.89 21.68
CA THR A 71 16.86 -6.58 22.17
C THR A 71 17.11 -6.28 23.63
N ALA A 72 17.80 -7.19 24.32
CA ALA A 72 18.27 -6.95 25.69
C ALA A 72 19.34 -5.85 25.70
N GLU A 73 19.12 -4.80 26.49
CA GLU A 73 20.12 -3.74 26.70
C GLU A 73 21.06 -4.02 27.86
N VAL A 74 20.72 -4.99 28.72
CA VAL A 74 21.53 -5.49 29.82
C VAL A 74 21.49 -7.00 29.87
N ALA A 75 22.57 -7.61 30.36
CA ALA A 75 22.65 -9.05 30.52
C ALA A 75 21.99 -9.46 31.85
N ALA A 76 20.93 -10.29 31.77
CA ALA A 76 20.22 -10.80 32.93
C ALA A 76 19.33 -11.99 32.59
N ARG A 77 18.77 -12.65 33.59
CA ARG A 77 17.76 -13.71 33.38
C ARG A 77 16.38 -13.09 33.17
N ILE A 78 15.59 -13.68 32.25
CA ILE A 78 14.21 -13.27 32.03
C ILE A 78 13.33 -13.81 33.16
N ILE A 79 12.70 -12.90 33.91
CA ILE A 79 11.72 -13.25 34.94
C ILE A 79 10.39 -13.61 34.29
N LYS A 80 9.94 -12.78 33.33
CA LYS A 80 8.66 -12.97 32.67
C LYS A 80 8.58 -12.22 31.33
N VAL A 81 7.98 -12.86 30.35
CA VAL A 81 7.50 -12.24 29.11
C VAL A 81 5.99 -12.14 29.21
N TYR A 82 5.44 -10.95 28.94
CA TYR A 82 4.02 -10.61 29.15
C TYR A 82 3.19 -10.70 27.89
N VAL A 83 3.80 -11.02 26.76
CA VAL A 83 3.17 -11.03 25.44
C VAL A 83 3.40 -12.35 24.73
N SER A 84 2.47 -12.68 23.83
CA SER A 84 2.52 -13.85 22.95
C SER A 84 2.43 -13.42 21.49
N PRO A 85 2.90 -14.23 20.52
CA PRO A 85 2.68 -13.97 19.10
C PRO A 85 1.20 -13.75 18.80
N GLY A 86 0.89 -12.69 18.04
CA GLY A 86 -0.47 -12.25 17.72
C GLY A 86 -1.04 -11.19 18.67
N ASP A 87 -0.44 -10.95 19.83
CA ASP A 87 -0.93 -9.92 20.76
C ASP A 87 -0.71 -8.51 20.20
N THR A 88 -1.73 -7.65 20.35
CA THR A 88 -1.61 -6.22 20.06
C THR A 88 -0.98 -5.49 21.24
N VAL A 89 0.06 -4.71 20.98
CA VAL A 89 0.77 -3.93 21.98
C VAL A 89 0.71 -2.44 21.67
N LYS A 90 0.72 -1.62 22.73
CA LYS A 90 0.77 -0.15 22.65
C LYS A 90 2.16 0.36 23.00
N GLN A 91 2.52 1.51 22.42
CA GLN A 91 3.76 2.21 22.79
C GLN A 91 3.85 2.41 24.31
N GLY A 92 4.98 2.05 24.92
CA GLY A 92 5.20 2.11 26.36
C GLY A 92 4.60 0.93 27.15
N GLN A 93 3.98 -0.06 26.50
CA GLN A 93 3.53 -1.28 27.18
C GLN A 93 4.70 -2.16 27.58
N LEU A 94 4.67 -2.72 28.79
CA LEU A 94 5.68 -3.63 29.30
C LEU A 94 5.60 -4.97 28.54
N ILE A 95 6.70 -5.36 27.93
CA ILE A 95 6.86 -6.58 27.12
C ILE A 95 7.53 -7.70 27.91
N ALA A 96 8.63 -7.39 28.58
CA ALA A 96 9.37 -8.36 29.37
C ALA A 96 10.03 -7.70 30.59
N THR A 97 10.29 -8.51 31.58
CA THR A 97 11.03 -8.12 32.77
C THR A 97 12.20 -9.08 32.99
N LEU A 98 13.39 -8.51 33.11
CA LEU A 98 14.62 -9.20 33.48
C LEU A 98 14.87 -9.08 34.98
N ASP A 99 15.73 -9.93 35.51
CA ASP A 99 16.09 -9.94 36.94
C ASP A 99 16.98 -8.72 37.32
N PRO A 100 16.46 -7.78 38.15
CA PRO A 100 17.21 -6.60 38.56
C PRO A 100 18.09 -6.84 39.80
N THR A 101 18.12 -8.07 40.33
CA THR A 101 18.74 -8.35 41.67
C THR A 101 20.19 -7.90 41.75
N GLU A 102 20.98 -8.23 40.72
CA GLU A 102 22.40 -7.84 40.67
C GLU A 102 22.56 -6.31 40.65
N PHE A 103 21.76 -5.61 39.82
CA PHE A 103 21.80 -4.14 39.73
C PHE A 103 21.37 -3.47 41.03
N ASN A 104 20.38 -4.03 41.74
CA ASN A 104 19.91 -3.53 43.03
C ASN A 104 20.99 -3.72 44.12
N LEU A 105 21.78 -4.80 44.07
CA LEU A 105 22.91 -5.01 44.96
C LEU A 105 24.01 -3.97 44.70
N GLN A 106 24.38 -3.77 43.44
CA GLN A 106 25.34 -2.76 43.01
C GLN A 106 24.91 -1.33 43.39
N GLU A 107 23.59 -1.01 43.27
CA GLU A 107 23.09 0.29 43.71
C GLU A 107 23.23 0.51 45.18
N ARG A 108 22.93 -0.51 46.01
CA ARG A 108 23.13 -0.43 47.48
C ARG A 108 24.59 -0.24 47.86
N GLU A 109 25.52 -0.94 47.19
CA GLU A 109 26.98 -0.75 47.38
C GLU A 109 27.40 0.69 47.03
N ALA A 110 26.93 1.21 45.86
CA ALA A 110 27.25 2.58 45.47
C ALA A 110 26.64 3.63 46.42
N GLN A 111 25.45 3.37 46.97
CA GLN A 111 24.82 4.23 47.99
C GLN A 111 25.62 4.26 49.27
N ALA A 112 26.16 3.11 49.73
CA ALA A 112 27.04 3.05 50.90
C ALA A 112 28.33 3.84 50.69
N GLU A 113 28.89 3.79 49.47
CA GLU A 113 30.09 4.58 49.12
C GLU A 113 29.80 6.09 49.12
N VAL A 114 28.64 6.53 48.60
CA VAL A 114 28.19 7.93 48.68
C VAL A 114 28.10 8.36 50.16
N ALA A 115 27.46 7.55 51.02
CA ALA A 115 27.33 7.85 52.46
C ALA A 115 28.71 7.97 53.15
N ARG A 116 29.66 7.11 52.82
CA ARG A 116 31.05 7.17 53.32
C ARG A 116 31.72 8.49 52.93
N ILE A 117 31.66 8.88 51.65
CA ILE A 117 32.27 10.13 51.15
C ILE A 117 31.58 11.35 51.76
N GLU A 118 30.26 11.34 51.91
CA GLU A 118 29.51 12.43 52.57
C GLU A 118 29.94 12.64 54.02
N ALA A 119 30.17 11.54 54.76
CA ALA A 119 30.69 11.61 56.14
C ALA A 119 32.09 12.21 56.18
N LEU A 120 32.99 11.81 55.26
CA LEU A 120 34.34 12.37 55.15
C LEU A 120 34.31 13.85 54.80
N LEU A 121 33.48 14.24 53.84
CA LEU A 121 33.31 15.64 53.43
C LEU A 121 32.75 16.51 54.56
N ASN A 122 31.79 16.00 55.32
CA ASN A 122 31.26 16.70 56.51
C ASN A 122 32.38 16.91 57.59
N ASN A 123 33.16 15.88 57.81
CA ASN A 123 34.31 16.02 58.74
C ASN A 123 35.33 17.05 58.23
N GLN A 124 35.73 16.96 56.98
CA GLN A 124 36.64 17.91 56.31
C GLN A 124 36.13 19.35 56.36
N THR A 125 34.82 19.54 56.12
CA THR A 125 34.16 20.85 56.19
C THR A 125 34.27 21.47 57.55
N LYS A 126 34.14 20.67 58.65
CA LYS A 126 34.38 21.12 60.06
C LYS A 126 35.85 21.46 60.28
N THR A 127 36.77 20.69 59.70
CA THR A 127 38.21 20.95 59.78
C THR A 127 38.58 22.28 59.07
N VAL A 128 38.08 22.53 57.89
CA VAL A 128 38.26 23.81 57.16
C VAL A 128 37.75 24.99 57.99
N ALA A 129 36.53 24.91 58.54
CA ALA A 129 35.98 25.96 59.39
C ALA A 129 36.82 26.23 60.64
N ARG A 130 37.36 25.18 61.30
CA ARG A 130 38.26 25.31 62.43
C ARG A 130 39.60 25.94 62.04
N ASN A 131 40.20 25.49 60.93
CA ASN A 131 41.46 26.03 60.46
C ASN A 131 41.32 27.51 60.06
N GLN A 132 40.21 27.89 59.45
CA GLN A 132 39.92 29.30 59.16
C GLN A 132 39.86 30.15 60.43
N ALA A 133 39.14 29.71 61.43
CA ALA A 133 39.10 30.44 62.75
C ALA A 133 40.43 30.54 63.46
N LEU A 134 41.36 29.56 63.27
CA LEU A 134 42.69 29.58 63.82
C LEU A 134 43.63 30.48 63.05
N VAL A 135 43.57 30.55 61.76
CA VAL A 135 44.38 31.47 60.93
C VAL A 135 44.00 32.92 61.20
N ASP A 136 42.73 33.24 61.39
CA ASP A 136 42.24 34.56 61.74
C ASP A 136 42.84 35.05 63.03
N LYS A 137 43.14 34.12 63.95
CA LYS A 137 43.84 34.38 65.24
C LYS A 137 45.38 34.23 65.16
N LYS A 138 45.92 34.01 63.93
CA LYS A 138 47.37 33.79 63.68
C LYS A 138 48.01 32.57 64.41
N PHE A 139 47.22 31.56 64.74
CA PHE A 139 47.70 30.33 65.35
C PHE A 139 48.26 29.29 64.42
N ILE A 140 47.86 29.37 63.15
CA ILE A 140 48.32 28.50 62.05
C ILE A 140 48.65 29.32 60.79
N SER A 141 49.41 28.72 59.87
CA SER A 141 49.76 29.34 58.59
C SER A 141 48.61 29.30 57.59
N GLN A 142 48.55 30.25 56.64
CA GLN A 142 47.63 30.27 55.54
C GLN A 142 47.71 28.95 54.72
N ASN A 143 48.94 28.42 54.54
CA ASN A 143 49.14 27.17 53.79
C ASN A 143 48.35 26.00 54.36
N ALA A 144 48.14 25.94 55.69
CA ALA A 144 47.36 24.90 56.35
C ALA A 144 45.86 24.98 56.00
N VAL A 145 45.32 26.20 55.83
CA VAL A 145 43.97 26.44 55.38
C VAL A 145 43.86 26.05 53.94
N ASP A 146 44.79 26.49 53.09
CA ASP A 146 44.75 26.21 51.61
C ASP A 146 44.83 24.69 51.35
N THR A 147 45.65 23.95 52.10
CA THR A 147 45.68 22.48 52.02
C THR A 147 44.33 21.86 52.41
N SER A 148 43.73 22.32 53.52
CA SER A 148 42.42 21.76 53.96
C SER A 148 41.28 22.10 53.03
N LEU A 149 41.31 23.24 52.34
CA LEU A 149 40.36 23.60 51.26
C LEU A 149 40.59 22.71 50.04
N ALA A 150 41.84 22.46 49.65
CA ALA A 150 42.13 21.54 48.53
C ALA A 150 41.60 20.14 48.81
N ASP A 151 41.80 19.59 50.01
CA ASP A 151 41.29 18.29 50.45
C ASP A 151 39.74 18.27 50.42
N GLN A 152 39.11 19.36 50.90
CA GLN A 152 37.65 19.47 50.84
C GLN A 152 37.14 19.44 49.38
N LYS A 153 37.83 20.14 48.48
CA LYS A 153 37.48 20.13 47.05
C LYS A 153 37.62 18.74 46.46
N VAL A 154 38.68 18.03 46.76
CA VAL A 154 38.87 16.62 46.33
C VAL A 154 37.69 15.75 46.78
N LEU A 155 37.28 15.83 48.04
CA LEU A 155 36.13 15.06 48.54
C LEU A 155 34.81 15.46 47.88
N LYS A 156 34.63 16.75 47.56
CA LYS A 156 33.44 17.20 46.78
C LYS A 156 33.38 16.57 45.39
N GLU A 157 34.51 16.57 44.68
CA GLU A 157 34.57 15.95 43.34
C GLU A 157 34.40 14.42 43.42
N GLN A 158 34.95 13.76 44.44
CA GLN A 158 34.71 12.33 44.68
C GLN A 158 33.23 12.03 44.94
N LEU A 159 32.52 12.91 45.69
CA LEU A 159 31.08 12.77 45.92
C LEU A 159 30.28 12.88 44.64
N VAL A 160 30.63 13.84 43.78
CA VAL A 160 29.98 13.98 42.43
C VAL A 160 30.19 12.73 41.63
N ALA A 161 31.39 12.18 41.56
CA ALA A 161 31.70 10.95 40.84
C ALA A 161 30.93 9.74 41.39
N ALA A 162 30.85 9.59 42.71
CA ALA A 162 30.08 8.51 43.34
C ALA A 162 28.59 8.61 43.08
N LYS A 163 28.00 9.81 43.10
CA LYS A 163 26.58 10.03 42.70
C LYS A 163 26.34 9.74 41.22
N ALA A 164 27.28 10.08 40.35
CA ALA A 164 27.17 9.73 38.92
C ALA A 164 27.16 8.20 38.71
N ARG A 165 27.95 7.44 39.50
CA ARG A 165 27.94 5.97 39.46
C ARG A 165 26.57 5.40 39.83
N ILE A 166 25.88 5.92 40.85
CA ILE A 166 24.53 5.51 41.20
C ILE A 166 23.58 5.72 40.01
N ASN A 167 23.65 6.88 39.33
CA ASN A 167 22.79 7.17 38.18
C ASN A 167 23.03 6.19 37.02
N THR A 168 24.28 5.78 36.78
CA THR A 168 24.63 4.75 35.80
C THR A 168 23.98 3.41 36.15
N ILE A 169 24.05 2.97 37.38
CA ILE A 169 23.45 1.71 37.83
C ILE A 169 21.93 1.78 37.74
N ARG A 170 21.30 2.89 38.15
CA ARG A 170 19.85 3.09 38.02
C ARG A 170 19.38 3.03 36.59
N ASN A 171 20.14 3.61 35.68
CA ASN A 171 19.84 3.50 34.25
C ASN A 171 19.90 2.03 33.80
N SER A 172 20.89 1.25 34.23
CA SER A 172 20.96 -0.18 33.92
C SER A 172 19.80 -0.96 34.55
N THR A 173 19.40 -0.62 35.78
CA THR A 173 18.19 -1.19 36.41
C THR A 173 16.93 -0.87 35.62
N GLY A 174 16.79 0.36 35.10
CA GLY A 174 15.66 0.74 34.25
C GLY A 174 15.56 -0.13 33.00
N LYS A 175 16.70 -0.53 32.42
CA LYS A 175 16.81 -1.38 31.23
C LYS A 175 16.44 -2.85 31.46
N THR A 176 16.24 -3.28 32.71
CA THR A 176 15.70 -4.62 33.01
C THR A 176 14.18 -4.72 32.67
N ARG A 177 13.51 -3.61 32.43
CA ARG A 177 12.11 -3.56 32.02
C ARG A 177 12.04 -3.13 30.57
N ILE A 178 11.60 -4.04 29.71
CA ILE A 178 11.56 -3.84 28.27
C ILE A 178 10.16 -3.41 27.86
N PHE A 179 10.07 -2.28 27.19
CA PHE A 179 8.81 -1.68 26.75
C PHE A 179 8.73 -1.65 25.23
N ALA A 180 7.49 -1.69 24.71
CA ALA A 180 7.23 -1.53 23.28
C ALA A 180 7.56 -0.09 22.84
N PRO A 181 8.39 0.11 21.80
CA PRO A 181 8.75 1.44 21.30
C PRO A 181 7.66 2.07 20.44
N THR A 182 6.73 1.26 19.90
CA THR A 182 5.64 1.67 19.02
C THR A 182 4.42 0.79 19.24
N ASP A 183 3.26 1.25 18.77
CA ASP A 183 2.09 0.39 18.67
C ASP A 183 2.28 -0.63 17.54
N GLY A 184 1.80 -1.85 17.74
CA GLY A 184 1.94 -2.91 16.75
C GLY A 184 1.36 -4.24 17.21
N VAL A 185 1.71 -5.29 16.47
CA VAL A 185 1.38 -6.67 16.80
C VAL A 185 2.68 -7.45 17.01
N VAL A 186 2.72 -8.29 18.01
CA VAL A 186 3.86 -9.19 18.27
C VAL A 186 3.89 -10.25 17.16
N GLU A 187 4.94 -10.21 16.34
CA GLU A 187 5.15 -11.21 15.29
C GLU A 187 5.73 -12.49 15.89
N LYS A 188 6.78 -12.31 16.69
CA LYS A 188 7.54 -13.43 17.23
C LYS A 188 8.03 -13.15 18.63
N LYS A 189 7.84 -14.12 19.52
CA LYS A 189 8.53 -14.22 20.82
C LYS A 189 9.76 -15.11 20.61
N ILE A 190 10.95 -14.58 20.85
CA ILE A 190 12.23 -15.25 20.55
C ILE A 190 12.81 -15.95 21.78
N VAL A 191 12.48 -15.44 22.98
CA VAL A 191 13.02 -15.92 24.25
C VAL A 191 11.92 -16.38 25.19
N ASP A 192 12.26 -17.26 26.13
CA ASP A 192 11.34 -17.78 27.13
C ASP A 192 11.69 -17.33 28.56
N THR A 193 10.70 -17.45 29.46
CA THR A 193 10.86 -17.20 30.90
C THR A 193 11.89 -18.13 31.47
N GLY A 194 12.84 -17.60 32.26
CA GLY A 194 13.95 -18.32 32.88
C GLY A 194 15.23 -18.37 32.05
N GLU A 195 15.19 -17.96 30.79
CA GLU A 195 16.35 -17.89 29.90
C GLU A 195 17.27 -16.74 30.29
N TYR A 196 18.58 -16.90 30.11
CA TYR A 196 19.57 -15.85 30.33
C TYR A 196 19.93 -15.19 29.00
N VAL A 197 19.77 -13.87 28.94
CA VAL A 197 20.07 -13.06 27.76
C VAL A 197 21.27 -12.18 27.96
N LYS A 198 22.02 -11.95 26.87
CA LYS A 198 23.16 -11.02 26.82
C LYS A 198 22.72 -9.71 26.15
N VAL A 199 23.54 -8.69 26.30
CA VAL A 199 23.34 -7.42 25.59
C VAL A 199 23.31 -7.67 24.06
N GLY A 200 22.26 -7.22 23.41
CA GLY A 200 22.04 -7.39 21.96
C GLY A 200 21.20 -8.61 21.58
N ASP A 201 20.96 -9.54 22.50
CA ASP A 201 20.11 -10.71 22.17
C ASP A 201 18.68 -10.28 21.88
N PRO A 202 18.07 -10.79 20.79
CA PRO A 202 16.70 -10.46 20.42
C PRO A 202 15.70 -11.12 21.37
N ILE A 203 14.67 -10.38 21.77
CA ILE A 203 13.64 -10.82 22.73
C ILE A 203 12.28 -11.01 22.06
N VAL A 204 11.80 -9.97 21.41
CA VAL A 204 10.50 -9.93 20.76
C VAL A 204 10.59 -9.09 19.49
N GLN A 205 9.94 -9.54 18.43
CA GLN A 205 9.76 -8.78 17.20
C GLN A 205 8.34 -8.23 17.13
N ILE A 206 8.21 -6.93 16.86
CA ILE A 206 6.92 -6.23 16.75
C ILE A 206 6.81 -5.71 15.33
N ILE A 207 5.63 -5.90 14.72
CA ILE A 207 5.28 -5.29 13.43
C ILE A 207 4.33 -4.13 13.68
N SER A 208 4.71 -2.94 13.22
CA SER A 208 3.83 -1.77 13.30
C SER A 208 2.80 -1.81 12.18
N ASN A 209 1.51 -1.76 12.55
CA ASN A 209 0.41 -1.68 11.59
C ASN A 209 -0.07 -0.24 11.33
N LYS A 210 0.53 0.78 11.96
CA LYS A 210 0.09 2.18 11.77
C LYS A 210 0.51 2.77 10.44
N LEU A 211 1.75 2.49 10.05
CA LEU A 211 2.33 2.96 8.81
C LEU A 211 2.84 1.74 8.06
N LEU A 212 2.35 1.58 6.86
CA LEU A 212 2.77 0.53 5.95
C LEU A 212 3.58 1.16 4.82
N ARG A 213 4.41 0.35 4.22
CA ARG A 213 5.18 0.70 3.03
C ARG A 213 4.84 -0.27 1.92
N ALA A 214 4.37 0.26 0.80
CA ALA A 214 4.11 -0.52 -0.40
C ALA A 214 5.39 -0.62 -1.24
N TYR A 215 5.74 -1.82 -1.64
CA TYR A 215 6.80 -2.14 -2.60
C TYR A 215 6.13 -2.71 -3.84
N VAL A 216 6.10 -1.93 -4.91
CA VAL A 216 5.38 -2.31 -6.12
C VAL A 216 6.34 -2.34 -7.31
N PRO A 217 6.57 -3.51 -7.93
CA PRO A 217 7.32 -3.61 -9.16
C PRO A 217 6.49 -3.15 -10.36
N PHE A 218 7.02 -2.22 -11.14
CA PHE A 218 6.47 -1.81 -12.43
C PHE A 218 7.41 -2.20 -13.56
N PRO A 219 6.88 -2.52 -14.76
CA PRO A 219 7.72 -2.89 -15.91
C PRO A 219 8.70 -1.79 -16.30
N GLU A 220 9.89 -2.18 -16.76
CA GLU A 220 10.94 -1.26 -17.23
C GLU A 220 10.46 -0.29 -18.33
N ARG A 221 9.52 -0.73 -19.18
CA ARG A 221 8.96 0.08 -20.29
C ARG A 221 8.35 1.43 -19.86
N VAL A 222 7.86 1.51 -18.63
CA VAL A 222 7.30 2.76 -18.06
C VAL A 222 8.30 3.51 -17.19
N GLY A 223 9.52 2.99 -17.05
CA GLY A 223 10.54 3.52 -16.14
C GLY A 223 10.88 5.00 -16.35
N ALA A 224 10.94 5.44 -17.61
CA ALA A 224 11.22 6.84 -17.92
C ALA A 224 10.10 7.81 -17.48
N GLN A 225 8.88 7.30 -17.28
CA GLN A 225 7.71 8.07 -16.86
C GLN A 225 7.54 8.05 -15.34
N LEU A 226 8.09 7.03 -14.65
CA LEU A 226 8.00 6.91 -13.20
C LEU A 226 8.89 7.95 -12.53
N LYS A 227 8.30 8.71 -11.60
CA LYS A 227 8.98 9.75 -10.81
C LYS A 227 8.39 9.81 -9.40
N ALA A 228 9.22 10.22 -8.44
CA ALA A 228 8.72 10.56 -7.12
C ALA A 228 7.66 11.68 -7.21
N GLY A 229 6.61 11.57 -6.39
CA GLY A 229 5.47 12.50 -6.38
C GLY A 229 4.32 12.12 -7.31
N LEU A 230 4.43 11.13 -8.20
CA LEU A 230 3.28 10.64 -8.96
C LEU A 230 2.24 10.02 -8.03
N LYS A 231 0.97 10.24 -8.35
CA LYS A 231 -0.16 9.64 -7.63
C LYS A 231 -0.18 8.14 -7.83
N LEU A 232 -0.43 7.43 -6.77
CA LEU A 232 -0.52 5.97 -6.71
C LEU A 232 -1.81 5.59 -5.98
N ARG A 233 -2.68 4.87 -6.64
CA ARG A 233 -3.90 4.31 -6.07
C ARG A 233 -3.64 2.86 -5.68
N LEU A 234 -3.87 2.55 -4.42
CA LEU A 234 -3.61 1.23 -3.84
C LEU A 234 -4.91 0.56 -3.41
N THR A 235 -5.01 -0.73 -3.65
CA THR A 235 -6.10 -1.58 -3.17
C THR A 235 -5.54 -2.92 -2.72
N THR A 236 -6.22 -3.60 -1.78
CA THR A 236 -5.84 -4.94 -1.36
C THR A 236 -6.97 -5.93 -1.63
N PRO A 237 -6.68 -7.20 -1.90
CA PRO A 237 -7.72 -8.22 -2.08
C PRO A 237 -8.61 -8.43 -0.85
N THR A 238 -8.14 -8.04 0.33
CA THR A 238 -8.80 -8.24 1.62
C THR A 238 -9.70 -7.08 2.04
N SER A 239 -9.68 -5.96 1.30
CA SER A 239 -10.46 -4.77 1.62
C SER A 239 -10.97 -4.08 0.37
N SER A 240 -12.23 -3.65 0.37
CA SER A 240 -12.81 -2.84 -0.71
C SER A 240 -12.32 -1.38 -0.70
N ASN A 241 -11.57 -0.99 0.33
CA ASN A 241 -11.07 0.38 0.45
C ASN A 241 -9.89 0.61 -0.50
N SER A 242 -9.91 1.73 -1.19
CA SER A 242 -8.75 2.25 -1.93
C SER A 242 -8.07 3.36 -1.15
N VAL A 243 -6.74 3.41 -1.22
CA VAL A 243 -5.94 4.48 -0.63
C VAL A 243 -5.16 5.16 -1.73
N GLU A 244 -5.28 6.49 -1.78
CA GLU A 244 -4.45 7.31 -2.64
C GLU A 244 -3.23 7.78 -1.85
N THR A 245 -2.07 7.60 -2.45
CA THR A 245 -0.78 8.04 -1.94
C THR A 245 0.07 8.56 -3.08
N VAL A 246 1.32 8.88 -2.81
CA VAL A 246 2.27 9.29 -3.84
C VAL A 246 3.51 8.43 -3.78
N ILE A 247 4.15 8.28 -4.93
CA ILE A 247 5.45 7.64 -5.01
C ILE A 247 6.44 8.46 -4.17
N ARG A 248 7.02 7.84 -3.15
CA ARG A 248 8.05 8.45 -2.32
C ARG A 248 9.41 8.40 -3.02
N GLU A 249 9.77 7.21 -3.48
CA GLU A 249 11.06 6.95 -4.11
C GLU A 249 10.98 5.73 -5.04
N LEU A 250 11.94 5.61 -5.94
CA LEU A 250 12.15 4.43 -6.77
C LEU A 250 13.46 3.78 -6.35
N LYS A 251 13.49 2.45 -6.27
CA LYS A 251 14.79 1.76 -6.11
C LYS A 251 15.64 2.02 -7.33
N PRO A 252 16.91 2.43 -7.14
CA PRO A 252 17.77 2.82 -8.26
C PRO A 252 18.23 1.64 -9.15
N LEU A 253 18.01 0.43 -8.68
CA LEU A 253 18.44 -0.79 -9.39
C LEU A 253 17.22 -1.52 -9.97
N ILE A 254 17.28 -1.79 -11.28
CA ILE A 254 16.32 -2.66 -11.96
C ILE A 254 16.58 -4.09 -11.55
N THR A 255 15.56 -4.78 -11.10
CA THR A 255 15.66 -6.18 -10.70
C THR A 255 15.88 -7.06 -11.91
N ALA A 256 17.04 -7.73 -11.97
CA ALA A 256 17.43 -8.51 -13.13
C ALA A 256 16.50 -9.70 -13.44
N SER A 257 15.87 -10.27 -12.41
CA SER A 257 15.00 -11.44 -12.56
C SER A 257 13.69 -11.17 -13.31
N ASN A 258 13.12 -9.98 -13.16
CA ASN A 258 11.81 -9.62 -13.74
C ASN A 258 11.81 -8.29 -14.50
N ARG A 259 12.97 -7.64 -14.67
CA ARG A 259 13.13 -6.35 -15.35
C ARG A 259 12.11 -5.31 -14.88
N SER A 260 12.02 -5.17 -13.58
CA SER A 260 11.09 -4.22 -12.96
C SER A 260 11.80 -3.16 -12.15
N ILE A 261 11.18 -2.00 -12.09
CA ILE A 261 11.55 -0.89 -11.21
C ILE A 261 10.63 -0.94 -10.00
N ILE A 262 11.21 -1.05 -8.81
CA ILE A 262 10.41 -1.09 -7.59
C ILE A 262 10.12 0.35 -7.15
N VAL A 263 8.84 0.66 -7.14
CA VAL A 263 8.27 1.90 -6.58
C VAL A 263 7.98 1.70 -5.10
N ILE A 264 8.33 2.69 -4.31
CA ILE A 264 8.11 2.71 -2.86
C ILE A 264 7.16 3.85 -2.52
N ALA A 265 6.11 3.52 -1.77
CA ALA A 265 5.14 4.48 -1.27
C ALA A 265 4.80 4.22 0.19
N ASP A 266 4.74 5.26 1.01
CA ASP A 266 4.29 5.15 2.39
C ASP A 266 2.76 5.27 2.45
N VAL A 267 2.13 4.41 3.23
CA VAL A 267 0.69 4.26 3.31
C VAL A 267 0.25 4.38 4.77
N LYS A 268 -0.65 5.31 5.07
CA LYS A 268 -1.35 5.28 6.35
C LYS A 268 -2.27 4.07 6.38
N ASN A 269 -2.18 3.27 7.43
CA ASN A 269 -2.99 2.07 7.52
C ASN A 269 -4.48 2.39 7.54
N VAL A 270 -5.21 1.68 6.70
CA VAL A 270 -6.67 1.65 6.64
C VAL A 270 -7.14 0.34 7.28
N ALA A 271 -8.30 0.32 7.88
CA ALA A 271 -8.84 -0.88 8.52
C ALA A 271 -8.82 -2.09 7.57
N GLY A 272 -8.24 -3.19 8.04
CA GLY A 272 -8.12 -4.45 7.30
C GLY A 272 -6.82 -4.64 6.51
N TRP A 273 -5.95 -3.62 6.42
CA TRP A 273 -4.65 -3.79 5.79
C TRP A 273 -3.62 -4.32 6.80
N GLN A 274 -2.83 -5.28 6.38
CA GLN A 274 -1.81 -5.93 7.22
C GLN A 274 -0.46 -5.92 6.50
N ALA A 275 0.61 -5.82 7.28
CA ALA A 275 1.96 -6.08 6.77
C ALA A 275 2.04 -7.52 6.23
N GLY A 276 2.76 -7.72 5.14
CA GLY A 276 2.83 -8.99 4.42
C GLY A 276 1.71 -9.21 3.39
N ALA A 277 0.66 -8.38 3.38
CA ALA A 277 -0.43 -8.51 2.40
C ALA A 277 0.02 -8.08 1.00
N SER A 278 -0.61 -8.70 -0.02
CA SER A 278 -0.48 -8.25 -1.40
C SER A 278 -1.23 -6.93 -1.59
N VAL A 279 -0.70 -6.07 -2.45
CA VAL A 279 -1.31 -4.81 -2.84
C VAL A 279 -1.35 -4.69 -4.35
N ASN A 280 -2.52 -4.31 -4.88
CA ASN A 280 -2.66 -3.87 -6.26
C ASN A 280 -2.46 -2.36 -6.30
N ALA A 281 -1.63 -1.89 -7.21
CA ALA A 281 -1.27 -0.49 -7.34
C ALA A 281 -1.47 -0.03 -8.77
N SER A 282 -2.15 1.12 -8.93
CA SER A 282 -2.30 1.81 -10.22
C SER A 282 -1.57 3.14 -10.11
N VAL A 283 -0.46 3.29 -10.83
CA VAL A 283 0.24 4.58 -10.92
C VAL A 283 -0.36 5.43 -12.01
N ILE A 284 -0.63 6.70 -11.70
CA ILE A 284 -1.16 7.66 -12.67
C ILE A 284 0.03 8.35 -13.34
N LEU A 285 0.33 7.93 -14.58
CA LEU A 285 1.46 8.43 -15.36
C LEU A 285 1.18 9.79 -15.99
N ALA A 286 -0.06 10.01 -16.43
CA ALA A 286 -0.52 11.27 -16.99
C ALA A 286 -2.03 11.41 -16.81
N GLU A 287 -2.49 12.65 -16.67
CA GLU A 287 -3.91 13.00 -16.67
C GLU A 287 -4.18 13.90 -17.87
N ARG A 288 -5.22 13.58 -18.66
CA ARG A 288 -5.75 14.43 -19.70
C ARG A 288 -7.12 14.94 -19.30
N ALA A 289 -7.24 16.25 -19.09
CA ALA A 289 -8.45 16.86 -18.58
C ALA A 289 -9.65 16.78 -19.52
N ALA A 290 -9.43 16.63 -20.83
CA ALA A 290 -10.46 16.65 -21.85
C ALA A 290 -10.16 15.63 -22.94
N ALA A 291 -10.60 14.39 -22.74
CA ALA A 291 -10.59 13.35 -23.77
C ALA A 291 -12.03 13.04 -24.18
N MET A 292 -12.28 12.81 -25.47
CA MET A 292 -13.60 12.39 -25.93
C MET A 292 -13.85 10.95 -25.50
N MET A 293 -14.79 10.76 -24.58
CA MET A 293 -15.12 9.44 -24.03
C MET A 293 -16.50 9.01 -24.51
N VAL A 294 -16.59 7.76 -24.95
CA VAL A 294 -17.84 7.15 -25.39
C VAL A 294 -18.04 5.81 -24.70
N PRO A 295 -19.27 5.34 -24.48
CA PRO A 295 -19.52 3.99 -23.98
C PRO A 295 -18.85 2.94 -24.86
N GLU A 296 -18.19 1.94 -24.28
CA GLU A 296 -17.47 0.91 -25.04
C GLU A 296 -18.39 0.18 -26.04
N GLN A 297 -19.67 0.02 -25.70
CA GLN A 297 -20.70 -0.58 -26.54
C GLN A 297 -20.98 0.19 -27.84
N SER A 298 -20.61 1.49 -27.87
CA SER A 298 -20.80 2.32 -29.09
C SER A 298 -19.77 2.00 -30.17
N VAL A 299 -18.63 1.37 -29.81
CA VAL A 299 -17.55 1.06 -30.73
C VAL A 299 -17.71 -0.36 -31.25
N VAL A 300 -17.88 -0.50 -32.54
CA VAL A 300 -18.09 -1.79 -33.22
C VAL A 300 -16.93 -2.07 -34.17
N LEU A 301 -16.45 -3.31 -34.19
CA LEU A 301 -15.43 -3.75 -35.14
C LEU A 301 -16.12 -4.10 -36.48
N ARG A 302 -15.64 -3.50 -37.58
CA ARG A 302 -16.07 -3.74 -38.95
C ARG A 302 -14.85 -4.04 -39.83
N PRO A 303 -15.03 -4.57 -41.05
CA PRO A 303 -13.91 -4.78 -41.96
C PRO A 303 -13.09 -3.51 -42.27
N ALA A 304 -13.69 -2.34 -42.16
CA ALA A 304 -13.04 -1.04 -42.30
C ALA A 304 -12.26 -0.59 -41.07
N GLY A 305 -12.35 -1.33 -39.96
CA GLY A 305 -11.73 -0.99 -38.66
C GLY A 305 -12.78 -0.78 -37.56
N GLN A 306 -12.37 -0.07 -36.51
CA GLN A 306 -13.28 0.33 -35.43
C GLN A 306 -14.15 1.50 -35.90
N VAL A 307 -15.47 1.40 -35.69
CA VAL A 307 -16.41 2.40 -36.14
C VAL A 307 -17.41 2.77 -35.05
N VAL A 308 -17.88 3.99 -35.11
CA VAL A 308 -19.00 4.50 -34.30
C VAL A 308 -20.06 5.03 -35.25
N TYR A 309 -21.34 4.80 -34.94
CA TYR A 309 -22.44 5.31 -35.73
C TYR A 309 -22.93 6.64 -35.15
N VAL A 310 -22.74 7.71 -35.93
CA VAL A 310 -23.24 9.06 -35.61
C VAL A 310 -24.66 9.22 -36.18
N VAL A 311 -25.56 9.76 -35.38
CA VAL A 311 -26.97 9.99 -35.78
C VAL A 311 -27.07 11.31 -36.53
N LYS A 312 -27.45 11.24 -37.82
CA LYS A 312 -27.77 12.40 -38.63
C LYS A 312 -29.08 12.13 -39.41
N ASP A 313 -30.03 13.01 -39.31
CA ASP A 313 -31.30 12.94 -40.03
C ASP A 313 -32.03 11.59 -39.92
N LYS A 314 -32.04 11.00 -38.71
CA LYS A 314 -32.58 9.66 -38.41
C LYS A 314 -31.88 8.50 -39.15
N LEU A 315 -30.68 8.73 -39.64
CA LEU A 315 -29.80 7.73 -40.24
C LEU A 315 -28.56 7.54 -39.38
N ALA A 316 -28.05 6.32 -39.35
CA ALA A 316 -26.79 5.97 -38.71
C ALA A 316 -25.62 6.16 -39.69
N GLN A 317 -24.88 7.22 -39.59
CA GLN A 317 -23.68 7.45 -40.38
C GLN A 317 -22.46 6.75 -39.73
N GLN A 318 -21.82 5.88 -40.49
CA GLN A 318 -20.63 5.17 -40.01
C GLN A 318 -19.41 6.09 -40.06
N ASN A 319 -18.80 6.31 -38.91
CA ASN A 319 -17.51 7.02 -38.77
C ASN A 319 -16.43 6.04 -38.33
N ILE A 320 -15.32 5.97 -39.08
CA ILE A 320 -14.13 5.22 -38.67
C ILE A 320 -13.45 6.01 -37.55
N VAL A 321 -13.15 5.33 -36.46
CA VAL A 321 -12.56 5.94 -35.28
C VAL A 321 -11.26 5.27 -34.88
N THR A 322 -10.38 6.03 -34.23
CA THR A 322 -9.21 5.50 -33.53
C THR A 322 -9.47 5.58 -32.04
N THR A 323 -9.31 4.47 -31.35
CA THR A 323 -9.54 4.39 -29.91
C THR A 323 -8.24 4.56 -29.12
N GLY A 324 -8.37 5.05 -27.91
CA GLY A 324 -7.28 5.19 -26.93
C GLY A 324 -7.52 4.38 -25.66
N SER A 325 -7.36 5.02 -24.52
CA SER A 325 -7.50 4.42 -23.18
C SER A 325 -8.94 3.97 -22.89
N ARG A 326 -9.08 2.94 -22.04
CA ARG A 326 -10.37 2.44 -21.56
C ARG A 326 -10.44 2.64 -20.05
N GLN A 327 -11.56 3.18 -19.59
CA GLN A 327 -11.76 3.45 -18.17
C GLN A 327 -13.26 3.43 -17.82
N ASN A 328 -13.63 2.71 -16.78
CA ASN A 328 -15.01 2.69 -16.25
C ASN A 328 -16.10 2.39 -17.30
N GLY A 329 -15.86 1.46 -18.23
CA GLY A 329 -16.79 1.10 -19.29
C GLY A 329 -16.90 2.14 -20.42
N LEU A 330 -16.03 3.15 -20.40
CA LEU A 330 -15.87 4.14 -21.46
C LEU A 330 -14.56 3.90 -22.22
N ILE A 331 -14.55 4.24 -23.50
CA ILE A 331 -13.36 4.19 -24.35
C ILE A 331 -13.08 5.57 -24.93
N GLU A 332 -11.82 5.95 -24.91
CA GLU A 332 -11.37 7.20 -25.51
C GLU A 332 -11.37 7.12 -27.03
N ILE A 333 -11.86 8.16 -27.68
CA ILE A 333 -11.77 8.36 -29.13
C ILE A 333 -10.74 9.43 -29.41
N THR A 334 -9.63 9.03 -30.03
CA THR A 334 -8.54 9.95 -30.39
C THR A 334 -8.74 10.64 -31.74
N SER A 335 -9.55 10.03 -32.64
CA SER A 335 -9.90 10.63 -33.91
C SER A 335 -11.20 10.03 -34.48
N GLY A 336 -11.93 10.78 -35.36
CA GLY A 336 -13.08 10.31 -36.06
C GLY A 336 -14.43 10.80 -35.52
N LEU A 337 -14.46 11.48 -34.36
CA LEU A 337 -15.67 12.10 -33.80
C LEU A 337 -15.43 13.56 -33.43
N GLN A 338 -16.49 14.28 -33.18
CA GLN A 338 -16.49 15.65 -32.65
C GLN A 338 -17.23 15.68 -31.29
N VAL A 339 -16.87 16.64 -30.46
CA VAL A 339 -17.61 16.90 -29.21
C VAL A 339 -19.05 17.32 -29.59
N ASN A 340 -20.03 16.80 -28.85
CA ASN A 340 -21.47 16.95 -29.07
C ASN A 340 -22.03 16.12 -30.21
N ASP A 341 -21.27 15.27 -30.91
CA ASP A 341 -21.87 14.28 -31.83
C ASP A 341 -22.83 13.38 -31.04
N VAL A 342 -23.99 13.10 -31.61
CA VAL A 342 -24.94 12.13 -31.07
C VAL A 342 -24.60 10.76 -31.66
N ILE A 343 -24.24 9.82 -30.83
CA ILE A 343 -23.79 8.48 -31.23
C ILE A 343 -24.73 7.39 -30.73
N VAL A 344 -24.79 6.29 -31.48
CA VAL A 344 -25.54 5.10 -31.06
C VAL A 344 -24.76 4.31 -30.03
N VAL A 345 -25.44 3.86 -28.97
CA VAL A 345 -24.90 3.01 -27.92
C VAL A 345 -25.37 1.59 -28.08
N ASP A 346 -26.64 1.30 -27.70
CA ASP A 346 -27.21 -0.02 -27.90
C ASP A 346 -27.75 -0.16 -29.30
N GLY A 347 -27.61 -1.34 -29.89
CA GLY A 347 -28.02 -1.62 -31.24
C GLY A 347 -26.97 -1.31 -32.32
N ALA A 348 -25.83 -0.69 -31.95
CA ALA A 348 -24.75 -0.34 -32.89
C ALA A 348 -24.24 -1.56 -33.68
N GLY A 349 -24.19 -2.74 -33.05
CA GLY A 349 -23.76 -4.00 -33.70
C GLY A 349 -24.61 -4.45 -34.88
N PHE A 350 -25.86 -4.01 -34.96
CA PHE A 350 -26.82 -4.39 -36.02
C PHE A 350 -26.93 -3.36 -37.16
N LEU A 351 -26.22 -2.22 -37.04
CA LEU A 351 -26.31 -1.15 -38.03
C LEU A 351 -25.31 -1.34 -39.16
N THR A 352 -25.69 -0.83 -40.31
CA THR A 352 -24.83 -0.59 -41.48
C THR A 352 -24.80 0.90 -41.77
N ASP A 353 -23.86 1.35 -42.63
CA ASP A 353 -23.81 2.75 -43.01
C ASP A 353 -25.14 3.21 -43.64
N LYS A 354 -25.59 4.40 -43.22
CA LYS A 354 -26.86 5.02 -43.62
C LYS A 354 -28.13 4.20 -43.31
N ALA A 355 -28.04 3.26 -42.35
CA ALA A 355 -29.24 2.52 -41.92
C ALA A 355 -30.24 3.46 -41.23
N PRO A 356 -31.56 3.31 -41.53
CA PRO A 356 -32.59 4.07 -40.82
C PRO A 356 -32.70 3.60 -39.38
N ILE A 357 -32.77 4.55 -38.45
CA ILE A 357 -32.86 4.29 -37.02
C ILE A 357 -34.09 4.92 -36.39
N LYS A 358 -34.55 4.30 -35.30
CA LYS A 358 -35.55 4.86 -34.40
C LYS A 358 -34.91 4.93 -33.00
N ILE A 359 -34.82 6.14 -32.47
CA ILE A 359 -34.27 6.35 -31.11
C ILE A 359 -35.32 5.84 -30.12
N ALA A 360 -34.88 4.99 -29.19
CA ALA A 360 -35.69 4.56 -28.06
C ALA A 360 -35.88 5.72 -27.09
N ASP A 361 -37.11 6.02 -26.72
CA ASP A 361 -37.36 6.99 -25.63
C ASP A 361 -36.76 6.47 -24.33
N LYS A 362 -36.01 7.34 -23.61
CA LYS A 362 -35.25 7.05 -22.40
C LYS A 362 -36.14 6.82 -21.16
N SER A 363 -37.31 6.24 -21.30
CA SER A 363 -38.29 6.03 -20.24
C SER A 363 -38.61 4.56 -20.01
N ALA A 364 -37.58 3.69 -19.88
CA ALA A 364 -37.78 2.34 -19.30
C ALA A 364 -36.44 1.79 -18.86
N THR A 365 -36.03 2.18 -17.66
CA THR A 365 -35.12 1.33 -16.89
C THR A 365 -35.98 0.62 -15.86
N PRO A 366 -36.00 -0.74 -15.82
CA PRO A 366 -36.62 -1.49 -14.77
C PRO A 366 -35.85 -1.35 -13.46
#